data_5d3ced7d51cd63f575179937b950837a
#
_entry.id   5d3ced7d51cd63f575179937b950837a
#
_cell.length_a   1.000
_cell.length_b   1.000
_cell.length_c   1.000
_cell.angle_alpha   90.00
_cell.angle_beta   90.00
_cell.angle_gamma   90.00
#
_symmetry.space_group_name_H-M   'P 1'
#
loop_
_entity.id
_entity.type
_entity.pdbx_description
1 polymer ?
#
loop_
_entity_poly.entity_id
_entity_poly.type
_entity_poly.pdbx_seq_one_letter_code
_entity_poly.pdbx_strand_id
1 'polypeptide(L)'
;GHIHKPQWVRRDRIRYSGSLMKYSFSECLQRKSVTLLKWNEKDNCTITTIPLHPKQEMRILRGTLEQLLEHATPSEDFIRAELTDLELIPNAIEKLRVVYPNTLELSYIERERLRQPAAATEAVHVEEQSLLDLVTEFYENVYHYPLREHPEELALMTELVEEEQESE
;
A
#
# COMPACT_ATOMS: atom_id res chain seq x y z
N GLY A 1 -10.17 9.38 12.13
CA GLY A 1 -10.06 8.53 11.19
C GLY A 1 -8.79 8.18 10.41
N HIS A 2 -7.56 8.46 10.90
CA HIS A 2 -6.36 8.11 10.14
C HIS A 2 -6.02 6.61 10.21
N ILE A 3 -6.19 5.99 11.36
CA ILE A 3 -5.91 4.56 11.55
C ILE A 3 -7.17 3.75 11.25
N HIS A 4 -7.09 2.85 10.26
CA HIS A 4 -8.23 2.03 9.85
C HIS A 4 -8.18 0.60 10.41
N LYS A 5 -6.98 0.12 10.78
CA LYS A 5 -6.80 -1.25 11.28
C LYS A 5 -7.24 -1.36 12.74
N PRO A 6 -8.11 -2.31 13.11
CA PRO A 6 -8.42 -2.59 14.50
C PRO A 6 -7.17 -3.11 15.22
N GLN A 7 -6.90 -2.61 16.42
CA GLN A 7 -5.71 -3.00 17.17
C GLN A 7 -5.86 -2.83 18.68
N TRP A 8 -5.10 -3.60 19.43
CA TRP A 8 -4.89 -3.41 20.86
C TRP A 8 -3.72 -2.46 21.07
N VAL A 9 -3.85 -1.55 22.04
CA VAL A 9 -2.84 -0.53 22.33
C VAL A 9 -2.29 -0.77 23.72
N ARG A 10 -1.05 -1.23 23.83
CA ARG A 10 -0.25 -1.43 25.06
C ARG A 10 -0.86 -2.32 26.16
N ARG A 11 -2.18 -2.42 26.27
CA ARG A 11 -2.89 -3.14 27.33
C ARG A 11 -4.10 -3.89 26.76
N ASP A 12 -4.47 -5.00 27.38
CA ASP A 12 -5.61 -5.83 27.00
C ASP A 12 -6.98 -5.12 27.17
N ARG A 13 -6.98 -3.94 27.77
CA ARG A 13 -8.20 -3.13 27.99
C ARG A 13 -8.29 -1.89 27.11
N ILE A 14 -7.26 -1.59 26.33
CA ILE A 14 -7.26 -0.45 25.41
C ILE A 14 -7.32 -1.00 23.98
N ARG A 15 -8.48 -0.87 23.37
CA ARG A 15 -8.71 -1.34 22.02
C ARG A 15 -9.19 -0.20 21.12
N TYR A 16 -8.57 -0.08 19.95
CA TYR A 16 -9.07 0.71 18.85
C TYR A 16 -9.88 -0.18 17.91
N SER A 17 -11.14 0.16 17.67
CA SER A 17 -12.07 -0.67 16.88
C SER A 17 -11.75 -0.70 15.39
N GLY A 18 -11.02 0.30 14.88
CA GLY A 18 -10.76 0.47 13.47
C GLY A 18 -11.95 1.10 12.72
N SER A 19 -11.85 1.17 11.42
CA SER A 19 -12.94 1.61 10.56
C SER A 19 -13.96 0.50 10.33
N LEU A 20 -15.22 0.88 10.11
CA LEU A 20 -16.31 -0.08 9.81
C LEU A 20 -16.17 -0.70 8.41
N MET A 21 -15.58 0.03 7.48
CA MET A 21 -15.39 -0.37 6.09
C MET A 21 -13.91 -0.40 5.72
N LYS A 22 -13.58 -1.08 4.64
CA LYS A 22 -12.31 -0.98 3.95
C LYS A 22 -12.37 0.22 3.00
N TYR A 23 -11.33 1.05 3.00
CA TYR A 23 -11.25 2.26 2.16
C TYR A 23 -10.17 2.17 1.08
N SER A 24 -9.34 1.14 1.13
CA SER A 24 -8.30 0.91 0.14
C SER A 24 -7.97 -0.58 -0.01
N PHE A 25 -7.37 -0.95 -1.14
CA PHE A 25 -6.94 -2.33 -1.38
C PHE A 25 -5.84 -2.81 -0.43
N SER A 26 -5.08 -1.90 0.19
CA SER A 26 -4.14 -2.27 1.25
C SER A 26 -4.83 -2.88 2.49
N GLU A 27 -6.14 -2.68 2.62
CA GLU A 27 -6.96 -3.19 3.71
C GLU A 27 -7.71 -4.48 3.37
N CYS A 28 -7.54 -5.02 2.15
CA CYS A 28 -8.34 -6.17 1.67
C CYS A 28 -8.24 -7.40 2.61
N LEU A 29 -7.10 -7.60 3.28
CA LEU A 29 -6.90 -8.69 4.25
C LEU A 29 -7.39 -8.36 5.67
N GLN A 30 -7.81 -7.12 5.95
CA GLN A 30 -8.31 -6.76 7.26
C GLN A 30 -9.73 -7.29 7.48
N ARG A 31 -9.96 -7.85 8.67
CA ARG A 31 -11.30 -8.22 9.12
C ARG A 31 -11.88 -7.09 9.93
N LYS A 32 -12.89 -6.43 9.39
CA LYS A 32 -13.59 -5.34 10.08
C LYS A 32 -14.55 -5.90 11.12
N SER A 33 -14.68 -5.19 12.25
CA SER A 33 -15.53 -5.63 13.37
C SER A 33 -15.97 -4.46 14.21
N VAL A 34 -17.06 -4.65 14.95
CA VAL A 34 -17.43 -3.79 16.07
C VAL A 34 -16.95 -4.40 17.36
N THR A 35 -16.67 -3.55 18.34
CA THR A 35 -16.24 -3.97 19.67
C THR A 35 -17.39 -3.77 20.64
N LEU A 36 -17.88 -4.87 21.19
CA LEU A 36 -18.93 -4.87 22.22
C LEU A 36 -18.31 -4.93 23.60
N LEU A 37 -18.66 -3.97 24.45
CA LEU A 37 -18.24 -3.90 25.85
C LEU A 37 -19.41 -4.24 26.75
N LYS A 38 -19.24 -5.23 27.62
CA LYS A 38 -20.22 -5.59 28.66
C LYS A 38 -19.60 -5.36 30.04
N TRP A 39 -20.18 -4.45 30.81
CA TRP A 39 -19.81 -4.20 32.19
C TRP A 39 -20.70 -5.01 33.13
N ASN A 40 -20.12 -5.58 34.17
CA ASN A 40 -20.85 -6.12 35.31
C ASN A 40 -20.63 -5.25 36.57
N GLU A 41 -21.40 -5.54 37.65
CA GLU A 41 -21.40 -4.77 38.89
C GLU A 41 -20.06 -4.70 39.64
N LYS A 42 -19.04 -5.46 39.22
CA LYS A 42 -17.71 -5.54 39.83
C LYS A 42 -16.61 -4.87 39.01
N ASP A 43 -16.94 -3.89 38.20
CA ASP A 43 -15.99 -3.20 37.29
C ASP A 43 -15.25 -4.13 36.32
N ASN A 44 -15.73 -5.36 36.10
CA ASN A 44 -15.21 -6.25 35.10
C ASN A 44 -15.86 -5.96 33.75
N CYS A 45 -15.02 -5.59 32.78
CA CYS A 45 -15.44 -5.36 31.41
C CYS A 45 -15.07 -6.56 30.54
N THR A 46 -16.08 -7.17 29.91
CA THR A 46 -15.87 -8.19 28.88
C THR A 46 -15.87 -7.53 27.51
N ILE A 47 -14.81 -7.74 26.74
CA ILE A 47 -14.64 -7.21 25.40
C ILE A 47 -14.87 -8.33 24.38
N THR A 48 -15.85 -8.14 23.51
CA THR A 48 -16.18 -9.10 22.43
C THR A 48 -16.10 -8.39 21.09
N THR A 49 -15.49 -9.01 20.09
CA THR A 49 -15.50 -8.49 18.72
C THR A 49 -16.54 -9.22 17.88
N ILE A 50 -17.38 -8.45 17.22
CA ILE A 50 -18.42 -8.98 16.31
C ILE A 50 -17.94 -8.64 14.88
N PRO A 51 -17.64 -9.64 14.03
CA PRO A 51 -17.19 -9.40 12.66
C PRO A 51 -18.28 -8.71 11.84
N LEU A 52 -17.86 -7.81 10.96
CA LEU A 52 -18.71 -7.18 9.96
C LEU A 52 -18.49 -7.87 8.62
N HIS A 53 -19.59 -8.16 7.94
CA HIS A 53 -19.61 -8.72 6.59
C HIS A 53 -20.16 -7.65 5.65
N PRO A 54 -19.33 -7.03 4.80
CA PRO A 54 -19.81 -6.05 3.83
C PRO A 54 -20.62 -6.75 2.74
N LYS A 55 -21.52 -6.00 2.10
CA LYS A 55 -22.29 -6.50 0.95
C LYS A 55 -21.36 -6.78 -0.25
N GLN A 56 -20.32 -5.96 -0.42
CA GLN A 56 -19.31 -6.07 -1.45
C GLN A 56 -17.93 -6.02 -0.77
N GLU A 57 -17.10 -7.00 -1.04
CA GLU A 57 -15.73 -7.07 -0.51
C GLU A 57 -14.76 -6.29 -1.39
N MET A 58 -13.59 -5.97 -0.85
CA MET A 58 -12.43 -5.52 -1.62
C MET A 58 -11.48 -6.69 -1.80
N ARG A 59 -11.16 -7.03 -3.05
CA ARG A 59 -10.31 -8.17 -3.39
C ARG A 59 -9.22 -7.77 -4.37
N ILE A 60 -8.05 -8.37 -4.21
CA ILE A 60 -6.96 -8.30 -5.17
C ILE A 60 -6.93 -9.64 -5.91
N LEU A 61 -7.04 -9.60 -7.23
CA LEU A 61 -6.90 -10.76 -8.10
C LEU A 61 -5.54 -10.67 -8.79
N ARG A 62 -4.75 -11.76 -8.73
CA ARG A 62 -3.43 -11.82 -9.35
C ARG A 62 -3.33 -13.01 -10.29
N GLY A 63 -2.84 -12.78 -11.49
CA GLY A 63 -2.64 -13.80 -12.53
C GLY A 63 -2.59 -13.18 -13.92
N THR A 64 -2.50 -14.02 -14.96
CA THR A 64 -2.68 -13.54 -16.34
C THR A 64 -4.15 -13.17 -16.56
N LEU A 65 -4.40 -12.28 -17.51
CA LEU A 65 -5.78 -11.90 -17.87
C LEU A 65 -6.61 -13.14 -18.24
N GLU A 66 -6.01 -14.07 -18.98
CA GLU A 66 -6.67 -15.32 -19.38
C GLU A 66 -7.07 -16.16 -18.17
N GLN A 67 -6.15 -16.37 -17.23
CA GLN A 67 -6.43 -17.11 -15.98
C GLN A 67 -7.53 -16.46 -15.15
N LEU A 68 -7.50 -15.12 -15.04
CA LEU A 68 -8.52 -14.38 -14.29
C LEU A 68 -9.91 -14.47 -14.92
N LEU A 69 -10.00 -14.60 -16.24
CA LEU A 69 -11.27 -14.77 -16.95
C LEU A 69 -11.73 -16.22 -16.98
N GLU A 70 -10.83 -17.19 -17.14
CA GLU A 70 -11.16 -18.63 -17.20
C GLU A 70 -11.72 -19.15 -15.87
N HIS A 71 -11.12 -18.73 -14.76
CA HIS A 71 -11.55 -19.10 -13.41
C HIS A 71 -12.49 -18.11 -12.75
N ALA A 72 -13.06 -17.22 -13.57
CA ALA A 72 -13.89 -16.14 -13.07
C ALA A 72 -15.20 -16.64 -12.46
N THR A 73 -15.48 -16.16 -11.26
CA THR A 73 -16.82 -16.26 -10.66
C THR A 73 -17.40 -14.85 -10.61
N PRO A 74 -18.50 -14.56 -11.32
CA PRO A 74 -19.12 -13.25 -11.33
C PRO A 74 -19.35 -12.73 -9.91
N SER A 75 -18.94 -11.50 -9.65
CA SER A 75 -19.02 -10.88 -8.33
C SER A 75 -19.14 -9.38 -8.45
N GLU A 76 -19.95 -8.79 -7.57
CA GLU A 76 -20.09 -7.35 -7.39
C GLU A 76 -18.99 -6.75 -6.47
N ASP A 77 -18.00 -7.53 -6.06
CA ASP A 77 -16.90 -7.06 -5.23
C ASP A 77 -16.08 -5.99 -5.94
N PHE A 78 -15.46 -5.11 -5.16
CA PHE A 78 -14.49 -4.15 -5.68
C PHE A 78 -13.17 -4.86 -5.95
N ILE A 79 -12.72 -4.84 -7.20
CA ILE A 79 -11.56 -5.60 -7.66
C ILE A 79 -10.41 -4.67 -8.02
N ARG A 80 -9.22 -5.04 -7.54
CA ARG A 80 -7.94 -4.64 -8.08
C ARG A 80 -7.35 -5.84 -8.81
N ALA A 81 -7.07 -5.70 -10.11
CA ALA A 81 -6.42 -6.74 -10.91
C ALA A 81 -4.92 -6.45 -11.02
N GLU A 82 -4.09 -7.38 -10.56
CA GLU A 82 -2.63 -7.36 -10.69
C GLU A 82 -2.22 -8.38 -11.74
N LEU A 83 -2.08 -7.93 -12.99
CA LEU A 83 -1.75 -8.80 -14.12
C LEU A 83 -0.27 -9.16 -14.11
N THR A 84 -0.01 -10.46 -14.37
CA THR A 84 1.33 -11.00 -14.55
C THR A 84 1.74 -11.06 -16.03
N ASP A 85 0.86 -10.61 -16.93
CA ASP A 85 1.18 -10.49 -18.36
C ASP A 85 2.30 -9.47 -18.57
N LEU A 86 3.28 -9.82 -19.43
CA LEU A 86 4.40 -8.94 -19.78
C LEU A 86 4.02 -7.92 -20.83
N GLU A 87 3.04 -8.25 -21.68
CA GLU A 87 2.55 -7.39 -22.74
C GLU A 87 1.30 -6.63 -22.28
N LEU A 88 1.14 -5.41 -22.79
CA LEU A 88 -0.08 -4.64 -22.56
C LEU A 88 -1.21 -5.23 -23.38
N ILE A 89 -2.26 -5.68 -22.73
CA ILE A 89 -3.44 -6.23 -23.39
C ILE A 89 -4.44 -5.09 -23.64
N PRO A 90 -4.84 -4.85 -24.90
CA PRO A 90 -5.84 -3.84 -25.20
C PRO A 90 -7.17 -4.14 -24.50
N ASN A 91 -7.77 -3.10 -23.91
CA ASN A 91 -9.06 -3.15 -23.24
C ASN A 91 -9.14 -4.22 -22.14
N ALA A 92 -8.02 -4.47 -21.42
CA ALA A 92 -7.97 -5.48 -20.36
C ALA A 92 -8.97 -5.20 -19.23
N ILE A 93 -9.12 -3.94 -18.84
CA ILE A 93 -10.04 -3.56 -17.75
C ILE A 93 -11.51 -3.76 -18.19
N GLU A 94 -11.86 -3.46 -19.44
CA GLU A 94 -13.21 -3.68 -19.98
C GLU A 94 -13.53 -5.18 -20.03
N LYS A 95 -12.58 -6.01 -20.42
CA LYS A 95 -12.73 -7.48 -20.42
C LYS A 95 -13.00 -8.01 -19.02
N LEU A 96 -12.27 -7.51 -18.01
CA LEU A 96 -12.50 -7.87 -16.62
C LEU A 96 -13.86 -7.39 -16.12
N ARG A 97 -14.31 -6.20 -16.50
CA ARG A 97 -15.60 -5.63 -16.09
C ARG A 97 -16.81 -6.39 -16.60
N VAL A 98 -16.66 -7.21 -17.62
CA VAL A 98 -17.74 -8.12 -18.06
C VAL A 98 -18.10 -9.11 -16.94
N VAL A 99 -17.12 -9.56 -16.17
CA VAL A 99 -17.30 -10.55 -15.08
C VAL A 99 -17.28 -9.88 -13.70
N TYR A 100 -16.46 -8.87 -13.55
CA TYR A 100 -16.26 -8.10 -12.32
C TYR A 100 -16.57 -6.62 -12.59
N PRO A 101 -17.84 -6.20 -12.60
CA PRO A 101 -18.25 -4.86 -13.03
C PRO A 101 -17.59 -3.75 -12.21
N ASN A 102 -17.27 -4.02 -10.93
CA ASN A 102 -16.61 -3.09 -10.03
C ASN A 102 -15.07 -3.25 -10.02
N THR A 103 -14.47 -3.56 -11.16
CA THR A 103 -13.01 -3.49 -11.30
C THR A 103 -12.57 -2.03 -11.32
N LEU A 104 -11.87 -1.60 -10.26
CA LEU A 104 -11.45 -0.21 -10.04
C LEU A 104 -10.03 0.07 -10.51
N GLU A 105 -9.13 -0.90 -10.31
CA GLU A 105 -7.71 -0.75 -10.61
C GLU A 105 -7.18 -1.93 -11.41
N LEU A 106 -6.24 -1.65 -12.30
CA LEU A 106 -5.49 -2.66 -13.05
C LEU A 106 -4.02 -2.23 -13.12
N SER A 107 -3.11 -3.13 -12.75
CA SER A 107 -1.66 -2.95 -12.86
C SER A 107 -1.00 -4.16 -13.50
N TYR A 108 0.17 -3.95 -14.10
CA TYR A 108 1.00 -5.01 -14.71
C TYR A 108 2.25 -5.20 -13.87
N ILE A 109 2.14 -6.01 -12.81
CA ILE A 109 3.15 -6.12 -11.76
C ILE A 109 4.51 -6.62 -12.25
N GLU A 110 4.55 -7.62 -13.14
CA GLU A 110 5.82 -8.12 -13.68
C GLU A 110 6.47 -7.11 -14.63
N ARG A 111 5.68 -6.38 -15.38
CA ARG A 111 6.18 -5.32 -16.25
C ARG A 111 6.72 -4.14 -15.46
N GLU A 112 6.05 -3.73 -14.40
CA GLU A 112 6.51 -2.69 -13.49
C GLU A 112 7.81 -3.10 -12.82
N ARG A 113 7.90 -4.37 -12.36
CA ARG A 113 9.11 -4.94 -11.79
C ARG A 113 10.31 -4.92 -12.76
N LEU A 114 10.08 -5.27 -14.03
CA LEU A 114 11.12 -5.24 -15.06
C LEU A 114 11.54 -3.82 -15.47
N ARG A 115 10.67 -2.84 -15.27
CA ARG A 115 10.95 -1.42 -15.55
C ARG A 115 11.69 -0.71 -14.42
N GLN A 116 11.60 -1.23 -13.19
CA GLN A 116 12.40 -0.73 -12.10
C GLN A 116 13.87 -1.11 -12.40
N PRO A 117 14.77 -0.15 -12.55
CA PRO A 117 16.20 -0.46 -12.67
C PRO A 117 16.62 -1.28 -11.44
N ALA A 118 17.63 -2.13 -11.61
CA ALA A 118 18.12 -3.07 -10.58
C ALA A 118 18.53 -2.39 -9.24
N ALA A 119 18.54 -1.08 -9.17
CA ALA A 119 18.72 -0.27 -7.95
C ALA A 119 17.66 -0.51 -6.86
N ALA A 120 16.48 -1.06 -7.20
CA ALA A 120 15.46 -1.36 -6.18
C ALA A 120 15.73 -2.66 -5.39
N THR A 121 16.77 -3.42 -5.75
CA THR A 121 17.17 -4.62 -4.97
C THR A 121 18.14 -4.27 -3.83
N GLU A 122 18.57 -3.02 -3.74
CA GLU A 122 19.44 -2.49 -2.68
C GLU A 122 18.69 -1.80 -1.53
N ALA A 123 17.39 -1.95 -1.43
CA ALA A 123 16.59 -1.47 -0.29
C ALA A 123 16.97 -2.12 1.07
N VAL A 124 18.06 -2.90 1.10
CA VAL A 124 18.63 -3.51 2.32
C VAL A 124 19.73 -2.64 2.94
N HIS A 125 20.17 -1.57 2.27
CA HIS A 125 21.26 -0.71 2.75
C HIS A 125 20.87 0.76 3.04
N VAL A 126 19.58 1.04 3.28
CA VAL A 126 19.14 2.39 3.64
C VAL A 126 19.70 2.86 5.00
N GLU A 127 20.17 1.94 5.83
CA GLU A 127 20.76 2.29 7.15
C GLU A 127 22.18 2.86 7.07
N GLU A 128 22.85 2.81 5.90
CA GLU A 128 24.23 3.31 5.73
C GLU A 128 24.35 4.49 4.74
N GLN A 129 23.28 4.86 4.05
CA GLN A 129 23.33 6.01 3.13
C GLN A 129 23.14 7.31 3.88
N SER A 130 24.00 8.29 3.62
CA SER A 130 23.85 9.63 4.17
C SER A 130 22.61 10.33 3.56
N LEU A 131 22.00 11.25 4.29
CA LEU A 131 20.89 12.05 3.77
C LEU A 131 21.26 12.76 2.47
N LEU A 132 22.50 13.20 2.34
CA LEU A 132 23.05 13.81 1.13
C LEU A 132 23.04 12.84 -0.07
N ASP A 133 23.38 11.56 0.15
CA ASP A 133 23.34 10.56 -0.91
C ASP A 133 21.92 10.33 -1.40
N LEU A 134 20.94 10.25 -0.49
CA LEU A 134 19.53 10.10 -0.81
C LEU A 134 18.99 11.30 -1.61
N VAL A 135 19.34 12.52 -1.21
CA VAL A 135 18.95 13.75 -1.91
C VAL A 135 19.57 13.80 -3.31
N THR A 136 20.84 13.43 -3.42
CA THR A 136 21.57 13.40 -4.70
C THR A 136 20.92 12.40 -5.66
N GLU A 137 20.66 11.19 -5.19
CA GLU A 137 20.02 10.13 -5.98
C GLU A 137 18.58 10.54 -6.41
N PHE A 138 17.82 11.18 -5.51
CA PHE A 138 16.51 11.72 -5.84
C PHE A 138 16.59 12.76 -6.97
N TYR A 139 17.55 13.69 -6.91
CA TYR A 139 17.72 14.73 -7.92
C TYR A 139 18.09 14.13 -9.28
N GLU A 140 19.00 13.17 -9.31
CA GLU A 140 19.38 12.46 -10.53
C GLU A 140 18.22 11.68 -11.14
N ASN A 141 17.41 11.00 -10.31
CA ASN A 141 16.30 10.16 -10.77
C ASN A 141 15.08 10.96 -11.24
N VAL A 142 14.74 12.06 -10.55
CA VAL A 142 13.52 12.84 -10.82
C VAL A 142 13.76 13.90 -11.89
N TYR A 143 14.89 14.59 -11.82
CA TYR A 143 15.20 15.69 -12.74
C TYR A 143 16.15 15.30 -13.86
N HIS A 144 16.66 14.08 -13.85
CA HIS A 144 17.69 13.59 -14.79
C HIS A 144 18.90 14.52 -14.87
N TYR A 145 19.25 15.09 -13.72
CA TYR A 145 20.30 16.09 -13.57
C TYR A 145 21.44 15.51 -12.72
N PRO A 146 22.64 15.34 -13.29
CA PRO A 146 23.76 14.72 -12.59
C PRO A 146 24.39 15.71 -11.57
N LEU A 147 23.77 15.84 -10.41
CA LEU A 147 24.18 16.78 -9.37
C LEU A 147 25.66 16.61 -8.96
N ARG A 148 26.18 15.38 -9.02
CA ARG A 148 27.58 15.06 -8.71
C ARG A 148 28.58 15.66 -9.69
N GLU A 149 28.16 16.03 -10.90
CA GLU A 149 28.99 16.70 -11.91
C GLU A 149 29.01 18.22 -11.74
N HIS A 150 28.18 18.76 -10.82
CA HIS A 150 28.03 20.20 -10.54
C HIS A 150 28.49 20.52 -9.11
N PRO A 151 29.79 20.76 -8.87
CA PRO A 151 30.35 20.87 -7.51
C PRO A 151 29.83 22.07 -6.71
N GLU A 152 29.45 23.17 -7.37
CA GLU A 152 28.89 24.34 -6.69
C GLU A 152 27.49 24.04 -6.14
N GLU A 153 26.67 23.35 -6.91
CA GLU A 153 25.30 22.99 -6.52
C GLU A 153 25.30 21.85 -5.48
N LEU A 154 26.22 20.90 -5.60
CA LEU A 154 26.41 19.86 -4.61
C LEU A 154 26.86 20.45 -3.26
N ALA A 155 27.75 21.44 -3.26
CA ALA A 155 28.17 22.15 -2.05
C ALA A 155 27.00 22.85 -1.36
N LEU A 156 26.12 23.54 -2.11
CA LEU A 156 24.93 24.18 -1.59
C LEU A 156 23.95 23.16 -0.97
N MET A 157 23.75 22.02 -1.63
CA MET A 157 22.91 20.93 -1.09
C MET A 157 23.50 20.32 0.19
N THR A 158 24.81 20.22 0.27
CA THR A 158 25.51 19.75 1.48
C THR A 158 25.26 20.70 2.64
N GLU A 159 25.39 22.01 2.44
CA GLU A 159 25.15 23.03 3.45
C GLU A 159 23.71 22.98 3.96
N LEU A 160 22.71 22.85 3.06
CA LEU A 160 21.29 22.75 3.44
C LEU A 160 20.98 21.48 4.25
N VAL A 161 21.61 20.34 3.91
CA VAL A 161 21.43 19.09 4.64
C VAL A 161 22.05 19.15 6.04
N GLU A 162 23.21 19.81 6.18
CA GLU A 162 23.88 20.00 7.47
C GLU A 162 23.08 20.94 8.38
N GLU A 163 22.54 22.04 7.86
CA GLU A 163 21.69 22.98 8.61
C GLU A 163 20.41 22.30 9.15
N GLU A 164 19.79 21.39 8.39
CA GLU A 164 18.59 20.66 8.82
C GLU A 164 18.91 19.68 9.95
N GLN A 165 20.09 19.01 9.87
CA GLN A 165 20.53 18.06 10.91
C GLN A 165 20.91 18.76 12.23
N GLU A 166 21.36 20.00 12.20
CA GLU A 166 21.69 20.79 13.40
C GLU A 166 20.43 21.38 14.07
N SER A 167 19.28 21.40 13.39
CA SER A 167 18.03 21.98 13.90
C SER A 167 17.09 20.97 14.57
N GLU A 168 17.41 19.66 14.53
CA GLU A 168 16.69 18.58 15.24
C GLU A 168 17.36 18.28 16.59
#